data_7c453b022510e3ab6e5f8a0a2b939480
#
_entry.id   7c453b022510e3ab6e5f8a0a2b939480
#
_cell.length_a   1.000
_cell.length_b   1.000
_cell.length_c   1.000
_cell.angle_alpha   90.00
_cell.angle_beta   90.00
_cell.angle_gamma   90.00
#
_symmetry.space_group_name_H-M   'P 1'
#
loop_
_entity.id
_entity.type
_entity.pdbx_description
1 polymer ?
#
loop_
_entity_poly.entity_id
_entity_poly.type
_entity_poly.pdbx_seq_one_letter_code
_entity_poly.pdbx_strand_id
1 'polypeptide(L)'
;MFDKARACVAAAVTAMAFATGASAQDYPKTELSVQGGWATAGIYQEIEVPFWTERLPSLTGGNVTASITSLNEKGLKGPEVFRLMRMGVIDFGTSALGYVAGDDPQNEGPDLAGIALDIETARKVSDAYKPALAKLYMEKYGIKLLMLYPTEAQVFWCNGPIESLSDLRGKKVRTGNRTVADFVEGAGGVTVTMPFGEVVTSLQLGVIDCAVTGTFSGNSAGWHEVTTHLYPLTVGWSPFMYAVNAKAWEKLDPSVQALLTEEMGKLEDEVWSAGATRTAEGLSCATGGECTFGKKGEMTLVPLAEADVELRSKLVNDVVLARFAQRCGDACMAEWNETVGALISAD
;
A
#
# COMPACT_ATOMS: atom_id res chain seq x y z
N MET A 1 79.12 -35.30 -34.49
CA MET A 1 79.68 -34.88 -33.17
C MET A 1 78.60 -34.24 -32.38
N PHE A 2 78.15 -34.94 -31.36
CA PHE A 2 77.27 -34.58 -30.22
C PHE A 2 75.92 -33.90 -30.47
N ASP A 3 74.92 -34.76 -30.59
CA ASP A 3 73.52 -34.53 -30.28
C ASP A 3 73.32 -34.15 -28.82
N LYS A 4 72.47 -33.18 -28.57
CA LYS A 4 71.82 -32.93 -27.23
C LYS A 4 70.35 -32.85 -27.40
N ALA A 5 69.65 -33.92 -27.17
CA ALA A 5 68.18 -33.94 -26.99
C ALA A 5 67.79 -33.15 -25.76
N ARG A 6 66.83 -32.23 -25.88
CA ARG A 6 66.10 -31.58 -24.77
C ARG A 6 64.70 -32.16 -24.66
N ALA A 7 64.52 -32.93 -23.61
CA ALA A 7 63.17 -33.41 -23.20
C ALA A 7 62.39 -32.31 -22.61
N CYS A 8 61.24 -31.95 -23.22
CA CYS A 8 60.21 -31.05 -22.61
C CYS A 8 59.27 -31.92 -21.77
N VAL A 9 59.30 -31.72 -20.45
CA VAL A 9 58.30 -32.26 -19.53
C VAL A 9 57.11 -31.30 -19.52
N ALA A 10 55.97 -31.73 -20.09
CA ALA A 10 54.73 -31.03 -20.02
C ALA A 10 54.03 -31.38 -18.68
N ALA A 11 53.99 -30.45 -17.77
CA ALA A 11 53.19 -30.56 -16.53
C ALA A 11 51.73 -30.24 -16.84
N ALA A 12 50.86 -31.23 -16.86
CA ALA A 12 49.41 -31.04 -16.95
C ALA A 12 48.88 -30.59 -15.59
N VAL A 13 48.52 -29.33 -15.48
CA VAL A 13 47.77 -28.79 -14.33
C VAL A 13 46.30 -29.09 -14.54
N THR A 14 45.78 -30.09 -13.83
CA THR A 14 44.37 -30.43 -13.79
C THR A 14 43.68 -29.41 -12.86
N ALA A 15 43.04 -28.40 -13.42
CA ALA A 15 42.16 -27.47 -12.68
C ALA A 15 40.87 -28.21 -12.31
N MET A 16 40.77 -28.65 -11.05
CA MET A 16 39.48 -29.06 -10.48
C MET A 16 38.61 -27.81 -10.27
N ALA A 17 37.68 -27.59 -11.18
CA ALA A 17 36.60 -26.65 -10.98
C ALA A 17 35.67 -27.22 -9.90
N PHE A 18 35.74 -26.68 -8.68
CA PHE A 18 34.69 -26.87 -7.68
C PHE A 18 33.48 -26.11 -8.17
N ALA A 19 32.57 -26.78 -8.86
CA ALA A 19 31.23 -26.32 -9.03
C ALA A 19 30.59 -26.32 -7.63
N THR A 20 30.55 -25.15 -6.96
CA THR A 20 29.68 -24.93 -5.83
C THR A 20 28.24 -24.95 -6.38
N GLY A 21 27.68 -26.15 -6.46
CA GLY A 21 26.26 -26.29 -6.69
C GLY A 21 25.55 -25.55 -5.56
N ALA A 22 24.88 -24.47 -5.88
CA ALA A 22 23.88 -23.92 -4.99
C ALA A 22 22.90 -25.05 -4.71
N SER A 23 22.94 -25.60 -3.50
CA SER A 23 21.97 -26.61 -3.07
C SER A 23 20.62 -25.91 -3.15
N ALA A 24 19.75 -26.32 -4.08
CA ALA A 24 18.39 -25.88 -4.11
C ALA A 24 17.81 -26.17 -2.73
N GLN A 25 17.36 -25.15 -2.02
CA GLN A 25 16.75 -25.31 -0.70
C GLN A 25 15.50 -26.17 -0.88
N ASP A 26 15.45 -27.29 -0.18
CA ASP A 26 14.32 -28.22 -0.27
C ASP A 26 13.20 -27.72 0.66
N TYR A 27 12.10 -27.27 0.09
CA TYR A 27 10.95 -26.79 0.85
C TYR A 27 9.94 -27.91 1.04
N PRO A 28 9.31 -28.05 2.23
CA PRO A 28 8.21 -28.99 2.42
C PRO A 28 6.99 -28.55 1.60
N LYS A 29 6.19 -29.55 1.19
CA LYS A 29 4.91 -29.25 0.51
C LYS A 29 4.02 -28.40 1.43
N THR A 30 3.70 -27.21 0.97
CA THR A 30 2.93 -26.23 1.73
C THR A 30 1.92 -25.57 0.80
N GLU A 31 0.66 -25.53 1.22
CA GLU A 31 -0.41 -24.83 0.51
C GLU A 31 -0.92 -23.68 1.39
N LEU A 32 -0.89 -22.46 0.85
CA LEU A 32 -1.29 -21.25 1.55
C LEU A 32 -2.63 -20.75 1.04
N SER A 33 -3.47 -20.25 1.95
CA SER A 33 -4.71 -19.54 1.62
C SER A 33 -4.55 -18.06 1.88
N VAL A 34 -4.77 -17.24 0.86
CA VAL A 34 -4.49 -15.82 0.89
C VAL A 34 -5.75 -15.01 0.54
N GLN A 35 -6.05 -14.02 1.36
CA GLN A 35 -7.03 -12.99 1.07
C GLN A 35 -6.32 -11.78 0.46
N GLY A 36 -6.47 -11.57 -0.83
CA GLY A 36 -5.93 -10.41 -1.55
C GLY A 36 -6.81 -9.18 -1.46
N GLY A 37 -6.42 -8.14 -2.19
CA GLY A 37 -7.13 -6.87 -2.26
C GLY A 37 -8.39 -6.91 -3.12
N TRP A 38 -8.79 -5.73 -3.64
CA TRP A 38 -9.90 -5.59 -4.58
C TRP A 38 -9.53 -6.14 -5.96
N ALA A 39 -10.37 -6.97 -6.56
CA ALA A 39 -10.15 -7.54 -7.90
C ALA A 39 -9.91 -6.49 -8.99
N THR A 40 -10.46 -5.28 -8.82
CA THR A 40 -10.30 -4.15 -9.75
C THR A 40 -9.05 -3.31 -9.49
N ALA A 41 -8.34 -3.54 -8.37
CA ALA A 41 -7.14 -2.79 -8.05
C ALA A 41 -5.94 -3.31 -8.85
N GLY A 42 -5.19 -2.40 -9.49
CA GLY A 42 -4.00 -2.78 -10.25
C GLY A 42 -2.96 -3.52 -9.42
N ILE A 43 -2.79 -3.17 -8.14
CA ILE A 43 -1.88 -3.88 -7.23
C ILE A 43 -2.28 -5.35 -7.05
N TYR A 44 -3.57 -5.66 -6.98
CA TYR A 44 -4.05 -7.04 -6.91
C TYR A 44 -3.70 -7.83 -8.17
N GLN A 45 -3.99 -7.26 -9.34
CA GLN A 45 -3.84 -7.95 -10.62
C GLN A 45 -2.37 -8.10 -11.06
N GLU A 46 -1.56 -7.07 -10.83
CA GLU A 46 -0.21 -6.97 -11.38
C GLU A 46 0.88 -7.40 -10.39
N ILE A 47 0.57 -7.43 -9.09
CA ILE A 47 1.55 -7.70 -8.03
C ILE A 47 1.12 -8.87 -7.15
N GLU A 48 -0.05 -8.79 -6.51
CA GLU A 48 -0.45 -9.83 -5.54
C GLU A 48 -0.66 -11.18 -6.22
N VAL A 49 -1.47 -11.24 -7.27
CA VAL A 49 -1.75 -12.51 -7.97
C VAL A 49 -0.48 -13.12 -8.54
N PRO A 50 0.35 -12.43 -9.35
CA PRO A 50 1.60 -13.01 -9.85
C PRO A 50 2.58 -13.45 -8.75
N PHE A 51 2.67 -12.71 -7.65
CA PHE A 51 3.52 -13.11 -6.53
C PHE A 51 3.11 -14.46 -5.96
N TRP A 52 1.84 -14.62 -5.60
CA TRP A 52 1.36 -15.82 -4.92
C TRP A 52 1.20 -17.03 -5.84
N THR A 53 0.82 -16.82 -7.12
CA THR A 53 0.49 -17.94 -8.04
C THR A 53 1.62 -18.32 -8.97
N GLU A 54 2.62 -17.45 -9.18
CA GLU A 54 3.70 -17.68 -10.14
C GLU A 54 5.08 -17.61 -9.48
N ARG A 55 5.42 -16.47 -8.85
CA ARG A 55 6.75 -16.23 -8.28
C ARG A 55 7.05 -17.21 -7.13
N LEU A 56 6.17 -17.31 -6.14
CA LEU A 56 6.37 -18.18 -4.98
C LEU A 56 6.49 -19.65 -5.35
N PRO A 57 5.61 -20.23 -6.19
CA PRO A 57 5.81 -21.60 -6.70
C PRO A 57 7.10 -21.77 -7.48
N SER A 58 7.48 -20.81 -8.32
CA SER A 58 8.73 -20.87 -9.10
C SER A 58 9.98 -20.95 -8.22
N LEU A 59 10.03 -20.16 -7.15
CA LEU A 59 11.14 -20.12 -6.19
C LEU A 59 11.32 -21.44 -5.41
N THR A 60 10.26 -22.23 -5.30
CA THR A 60 10.23 -23.44 -4.47
C THR A 60 10.10 -24.74 -5.28
N GLY A 61 10.25 -24.66 -6.61
CA GLY A 61 10.03 -25.82 -7.48
C GLY A 61 8.61 -26.40 -7.37
N GLY A 62 7.63 -25.58 -7.04
CA GLY A 62 6.23 -25.97 -6.86
C GLY A 62 5.89 -26.58 -5.50
N ASN A 63 6.84 -26.61 -4.56
CA ASN A 63 6.58 -27.16 -3.23
C ASN A 63 5.77 -26.21 -2.33
N VAL A 64 5.95 -24.90 -2.46
CA VAL A 64 5.10 -23.91 -1.78
C VAL A 64 4.18 -23.27 -2.81
N THR A 65 2.88 -23.44 -2.63
CA THR A 65 1.83 -22.91 -3.49
C THR A 65 0.86 -22.07 -2.69
N ALA A 66 0.14 -21.19 -3.36
CA ALA A 66 -0.89 -20.40 -2.72
C ALA A 66 -2.14 -20.28 -3.61
N SER A 67 -3.30 -20.25 -2.95
CA SER A 67 -4.55 -19.81 -3.55
C SER A 67 -4.86 -18.41 -3.04
N ILE A 68 -4.95 -17.44 -3.95
CA ILE A 68 -5.35 -16.06 -3.61
C ILE A 68 -6.77 -15.80 -4.10
N THR A 69 -7.58 -15.16 -3.25
CA THR A 69 -8.96 -14.79 -3.55
C THR A 69 -9.16 -13.32 -3.23
N SER A 70 -9.80 -12.57 -4.12
CA SER A 70 -10.08 -11.15 -3.92
C SER A 70 -11.16 -10.89 -2.88
N LEU A 71 -11.24 -9.65 -2.37
CA LEU A 71 -12.31 -9.20 -1.49
C LEU A 71 -13.70 -9.39 -2.13
N ASN A 72 -13.82 -9.08 -3.42
CA ASN A 72 -15.07 -9.20 -4.17
C ASN A 72 -15.59 -10.65 -4.22
N GLU A 73 -14.71 -11.61 -4.50
CA GLU A 73 -15.08 -13.03 -4.59
C GLU A 73 -15.56 -13.60 -3.25
N LYS A 74 -15.04 -13.10 -2.13
CA LYS A 74 -15.49 -13.49 -0.78
C LYS A 74 -16.64 -12.63 -0.25
N GLY A 75 -17.11 -11.65 -1.00
CA GLY A 75 -18.15 -10.71 -0.55
C GLY A 75 -17.72 -9.82 0.61
N LEU A 76 -16.40 -9.62 0.78
CA LEU A 76 -15.83 -8.77 1.82
C LEU A 76 -15.73 -7.32 1.33
N LYS A 77 -15.85 -6.37 2.27
CA LYS A 77 -15.76 -4.93 1.97
C LYS A 77 -14.44 -4.29 2.43
N GLY A 78 -13.55 -5.07 3.05
CA GLY A 78 -12.23 -4.64 3.53
C GLY A 78 -12.14 -4.47 5.05
N PRO A 79 -13.00 -3.70 5.71
CA PRO A 79 -12.89 -3.46 7.16
C PRO A 79 -12.91 -4.73 8.04
N GLU A 80 -13.59 -5.78 7.59
CA GLU A 80 -13.70 -7.04 8.31
C GLU A 80 -12.48 -7.96 8.24
N VAL A 81 -11.57 -7.76 7.26
CA VAL A 81 -10.42 -8.64 6.99
C VAL A 81 -9.53 -8.78 8.22
N PHE A 82 -9.19 -7.66 8.86
CA PHE A 82 -8.33 -7.67 10.04
C PHE A 82 -8.94 -8.49 11.19
N ARG A 83 -10.23 -8.32 11.45
CA ARG A 83 -10.96 -9.11 12.46
C ARG A 83 -10.99 -10.58 12.12
N LEU A 84 -11.25 -10.94 10.87
CA LEU A 84 -11.27 -12.34 10.41
C LEU A 84 -9.89 -12.98 10.52
N MET A 85 -8.82 -12.24 10.22
CA MET A 85 -7.44 -12.69 10.41
C MET A 85 -7.12 -12.91 11.89
N ARG A 86 -7.49 -11.97 12.77
CA ARG A 86 -7.35 -12.11 14.22
C ARG A 86 -8.07 -13.36 14.74
N MET A 87 -9.22 -13.69 14.20
CA MET A 87 -10.01 -14.89 14.57
C MET A 87 -9.45 -16.18 13.96
N GLY A 88 -8.47 -16.13 13.06
CA GLY A 88 -7.91 -17.29 12.34
C GLY A 88 -8.86 -17.85 11.28
N VAL A 89 -9.81 -17.05 10.78
CA VAL A 89 -10.67 -17.39 9.62
C VAL A 89 -9.93 -17.09 8.31
N ILE A 90 -9.09 -16.08 8.32
CA ILE A 90 -8.15 -15.74 7.24
C ILE A 90 -6.74 -15.94 7.79
N ASP A 91 -5.93 -16.75 7.11
CA ASP A 91 -4.55 -16.97 7.50
C ASP A 91 -3.70 -15.78 7.05
N PHE A 92 -3.55 -15.59 5.73
CA PHE A 92 -2.85 -14.46 5.12
C PHE A 92 -3.84 -13.47 4.54
N GLY A 93 -3.59 -12.18 4.74
CA GLY A 93 -4.49 -11.17 4.19
C GLY A 93 -3.90 -9.78 4.10
N THR A 94 -4.56 -8.96 3.29
CA THR A 94 -4.25 -7.53 3.14
C THR A 94 -5.44 -6.67 3.54
N SER A 95 -5.15 -5.52 4.14
CA SER A 95 -6.17 -4.52 4.50
C SER A 95 -5.55 -3.12 4.54
N ALA A 96 -6.34 -2.11 4.17
CA ALA A 96 -5.95 -0.73 4.37
C ALA A 96 -5.87 -0.40 5.88
N LEU A 97 -4.81 0.28 6.31
CA LEU A 97 -4.67 0.71 7.71
C LEU A 97 -5.84 1.57 8.18
N GLY A 98 -6.36 2.42 7.30
CA GLY A 98 -7.50 3.26 7.59
C GLY A 98 -8.78 2.49 7.99
N TYR A 99 -8.92 1.23 7.57
CA TYR A 99 -10.05 0.39 7.97
C TYR A 99 -9.94 -0.14 9.40
N VAL A 100 -8.73 -0.20 9.93
CA VAL A 100 -8.43 -0.69 11.29
C VAL A 100 -8.34 0.47 12.29
N ALA A 101 -8.18 1.69 11.83
CA ALA A 101 -8.00 2.89 12.65
C ALA A 101 -9.16 3.16 13.63
N GLY A 102 -10.37 2.69 13.31
CA GLY A 102 -11.52 2.78 14.21
C GLY A 102 -11.37 1.97 15.49
N ASP A 103 -10.67 0.82 15.40
CA ASP A 103 -10.40 -0.06 16.54
C ASP A 103 -9.12 0.36 17.29
N ASP A 104 -8.17 0.91 16.56
CA ASP A 104 -6.89 1.36 17.09
C ASP A 104 -6.31 2.56 16.32
N PRO A 105 -6.34 3.76 16.90
CA PRO A 105 -5.86 4.99 16.25
C PRO A 105 -4.37 4.96 15.85
N GLN A 106 -3.53 4.07 16.44
CA GLN A 106 -2.15 3.92 15.99
C GLN A 106 -2.04 3.58 14.50
N ASN A 107 -3.07 2.96 13.91
CA ASN A 107 -3.12 2.70 12.46
C ASN A 107 -3.22 3.95 11.59
N GLU A 108 -3.54 5.11 12.16
CA GLU A 108 -3.52 6.39 11.45
C GLU A 108 -2.10 6.94 11.29
N GLY A 109 -1.20 6.62 12.23
CA GLY A 109 0.13 7.22 12.37
C GLY A 109 0.99 7.26 11.10
N PRO A 110 1.03 6.22 10.25
CA PRO A 110 1.83 6.23 9.02
C PRO A 110 1.28 7.11 7.90
N ASP A 111 0.04 7.56 7.97
CA ASP A 111 -0.62 8.30 6.86
C ASP A 111 -1.57 9.38 7.39
N LEU A 112 -1.05 10.27 8.21
CA LEU A 112 -1.81 11.47 8.59
C LEU A 112 -1.94 12.37 7.37
N ALA A 113 -3.18 12.75 7.05
CA ALA A 113 -3.50 13.47 5.83
C ALA A 113 -2.69 14.78 5.69
N GLY A 114 -2.00 14.91 4.56
CA GLY A 114 -1.20 16.08 4.21
C GLY A 114 0.23 16.11 4.77
N ILE A 115 0.67 15.10 5.53
CA ILE A 115 2.05 15.02 6.06
C ILE A 115 3.04 14.64 4.93
N ALA A 116 2.87 13.48 4.30
CA ALA A 116 3.75 13.02 3.24
C ALA A 116 3.25 13.50 1.87
N LEU A 117 4.00 14.37 1.21
CA LEU A 117 3.60 14.99 -0.05
C LEU A 117 4.09 14.25 -1.30
N ASP A 118 5.08 13.40 -1.10
CA ASP A 118 5.70 12.56 -2.11
C ASP A 118 5.92 11.15 -1.57
N ILE A 119 6.19 10.22 -2.49
CA ILE A 119 6.33 8.80 -2.17
C ILE A 119 7.57 8.51 -1.31
N GLU A 120 8.62 9.31 -1.44
CA GLU A 120 9.87 9.12 -0.70
C GLU A 120 9.66 9.48 0.78
N THR A 121 9.00 10.60 1.03
CA THR A 121 8.58 11.00 2.38
C THR A 121 7.60 9.98 2.97
N ALA A 122 6.62 9.50 2.19
CA ALA A 122 5.69 8.47 2.63
C ALA A 122 6.42 7.17 3.01
N ARG A 123 7.43 6.75 2.23
CA ARG A 123 8.26 5.59 2.54
C ARG A 123 9.00 5.76 3.87
N LYS A 124 9.68 6.90 4.05
CA LYS A 124 10.41 7.18 5.30
C LYS A 124 9.48 7.14 6.52
N VAL A 125 8.30 7.76 6.41
CA VAL A 125 7.28 7.75 7.48
C VAL A 125 6.81 6.33 7.77
N SER A 126 6.50 5.56 6.73
CA SER A 126 6.06 4.17 6.87
C SER A 126 7.11 3.29 7.52
N ASP A 127 8.37 3.37 7.08
CA ASP A 127 9.49 2.59 7.61
C ASP A 127 9.77 2.95 9.08
N ALA A 128 9.70 4.23 9.44
CA ALA A 128 9.91 4.69 10.81
C ALA A 128 8.82 4.16 11.77
N TYR A 129 7.57 4.07 11.30
CA TYR A 129 6.43 3.67 12.14
C TYR A 129 6.09 2.17 12.08
N LYS A 130 6.57 1.44 11.06
CA LYS A 130 6.32 0.01 10.88
C LYS A 130 6.64 -0.86 12.10
N PRO A 131 7.76 -0.64 12.85
CA PRO A 131 8.05 -1.41 14.06
C PRO A 131 6.98 -1.27 15.15
N ALA A 132 6.43 -0.07 15.33
CA ALA A 132 5.35 0.21 16.29
C ALA A 132 4.08 -0.57 15.94
N LEU A 133 3.68 -0.56 14.66
CA LEU A 133 2.54 -1.36 14.18
C LEU A 133 2.78 -2.86 14.28
N ALA A 134 3.99 -3.32 13.95
CA ALA A 134 4.33 -4.75 14.04
C ALA A 134 4.22 -5.25 15.50
N LYS A 135 4.69 -4.45 16.45
CA LYS A 135 4.56 -4.74 17.89
C LYS A 135 3.10 -4.76 18.31
N LEU A 136 2.34 -3.71 17.99
CA LEU A 136 0.91 -3.61 18.27
C LEU A 136 0.13 -4.82 17.75
N TYR A 137 0.36 -5.21 16.49
CA TYR A 137 -0.37 -6.30 15.87
C TYR A 137 -0.06 -7.65 16.50
N MET A 138 1.21 -7.89 16.83
CA MET A 138 1.62 -9.14 17.47
C MET A 138 1.06 -9.22 18.89
N GLU A 139 1.27 -8.19 19.71
CA GLU A 139 0.93 -8.23 21.14
C GLU A 139 -0.58 -8.17 21.40
N LYS A 140 -1.29 -7.32 20.66
CA LYS A 140 -2.73 -7.08 20.90
C LYS A 140 -3.63 -8.00 20.10
N TYR A 141 -3.22 -8.37 18.89
CA TYR A 141 -4.10 -9.04 17.94
C TYR A 141 -3.65 -10.45 17.53
N GLY A 142 -2.43 -10.85 17.86
CA GLY A 142 -1.88 -12.14 17.42
C GLY A 142 -1.75 -12.21 15.90
N ILE A 143 -1.34 -11.10 15.28
CA ILE A 143 -1.15 -10.95 13.84
C ILE A 143 0.30 -10.53 13.61
N LYS A 144 1.00 -11.25 12.70
CA LYS A 144 2.35 -10.87 12.26
C LYS A 144 2.25 -10.00 11.03
N LEU A 145 2.74 -8.76 11.12
CA LEU A 145 2.92 -7.86 9.99
C LEU A 145 4.06 -8.38 9.10
N LEU A 146 3.82 -8.52 7.82
CA LEU A 146 4.80 -8.97 6.84
C LEU A 146 5.34 -7.80 6.01
N MET A 147 4.45 -6.97 5.46
CA MET A 147 4.84 -5.76 4.75
C MET A 147 3.84 -4.63 4.97
N LEU A 148 4.31 -3.39 4.76
CA LEU A 148 3.52 -2.18 4.77
C LEU A 148 3.78 -1.41 3.47
N TYR A 149 2.75 -1.21 2.66
CA TYR A 149 2.93 -0.71 1.31
C TYR A 149 1.89 0.35 0.94
N PRO A 150 2.24 1.32 0.08
CA PRO A 150 1.34 2.39 -0.33
C PRO A 150 0.39 1.92 -1.43
N THR A 151 -0.65 2.69 -1.63
CA THR A 151 -1.26 2.81 -2.94
C THR A 151 -0.59 3.96 -3.72
N GLU A 152 -1.33 4.68 -4.56
CA GLU A 152 -0.84 5.88 -5.23
C GLU A 152 -1.22 7.13 -4.43
N ALA A 153 -0.70 8.29 -4.83
CA ALA A 153 -1.09 9.56 -4.23
C ALA A 153 -2.61 9.72 -4.20
N GLN A 154 -3.14 9.93 -3.00
CA GLN A 154 -4.56 10.13 -2.77
C GLN A 154 -4.93 11.57 -3.18
N VAL A 155 -5.85 11.69 -4.14
CA VAL A 155 -6.27 12.95 -4.75
C VAL A 155 -7.80 13.05 -4.78
N PHE A 156 -8.32 14.22 -5.15
CA PHE A 156 -9.77 14.43 -5.20
C PHE A 156 -10.33 14.15 -6.60
N TRP A 157 -11.33 13.31 -6.65
CA TRP A 157 -12.13 12.95 -7.82
C TRP A 157 -13.51 13.56 -7.64
N CYS A 158 -13.88 14.57 -8.44
CA CYS A 158 -15.12 15.31 -8.25
C CYS A 158 -16.04 15.23 -9.46
N ASN A 159 -17.33 15.11 -9.20
CA ASN A 159 -18.36 15.23 -10.22
C ASN A 159 -18.83 16.70 -10.28
N GLY A 160 -18.06 17.49 -11.02
CA GLY A 160 -18.28 18.94 -11.18
C GLY A 160 -17.02 19.75 -10.87
N PRO A 161 -17.07 21.07 -11.17
CA PRO A 161 -15.92 21.95 -11.03
C PRO A 161 -15.42 22.05 -9.58
N ILE A 162 -14.09 22.01 -9.46
CA ILE A 162 -13.32 22.31 -8.26
C ILE A 162 -12.04 22.99 -8.73
N GLU A 163 -11.70 24.15 -8.20
CA GLU A 163 -10.50 24.92 -8.55
C GLU A 163 -9.55 25.03 -7.36
N SER A 164 -10.06 24.82 -6.13
CA SER A 164 -9.32 24.92 -4.88
C SER A 164 -9.96 24.09 -3.77
N LEU A 165 -9.25 23.90 -2.66
CA LEU A 165 -9.79 23.26 -1.46
C LEU A 165 -11.02 24.01 -0.90
N SER A 166 -11.11 25.33 -1.12
CA SER A 166 -12.27 26.11 -0.65
C SER A 166 -13.59 25.69 -1.31
N ASP A 167 -13.53 25.10 -2.50
CA ASP A 167 -14.69 24.59 -3.24
C ASP A 167 -15.26 23.29 -2.66
N LEU A 168 -14.53 22.67 -1.74
CA LEU A 168 -15.05 21.54 -0.95
C LEU A 168 -16.14 21.96 0.03
N ARG A 169 -16.26 23.27 0.32
CA ARG A 169 -17.26 23.79 1.28
C ARG A 169 -18.67 23.33 0.93
N GLY A 170 -19.26 22.56 1.84
CA GLY A 170 -20.60 22.00 1.69
C GLY A 170 -20.72 20.83 0.71
N LYS A 171 -19.67 20.47 -0.04
CA LYS A 171 -19.66 19.25 -0.86
C LYS A 171 -19.57 18.01 0.02
N LYS A 172 -20.30 16.97 -0.37
CA LYS A 172 -20.21 15.65 0.24
C LYS A 172 -19.03 14.92 -0.36
N VAL A 173 -18.00 14.71 0.43
CA VAL A 173 -16.74 14.08 0.00
C VAL A 173 -16.59 12.71 0.65
N ARG A 174 -16.49 11.67 -0.16
CA ARG A 174 -16.16 10.34 0.35
C ARG A 174 -14.69 10.28 0.77
N THR A 175 -14.45 9.76 1.95
CA THR A 175 -13.12 9.50 2.48
C THR A 175 -12.95 8.02 2.82
N GLY A 176 -11.73 7.48 2.60
CA GLY A 176 -11.40 6.09 2.90
C GLY A 176 -10.90 5.86 4.32
N ASN A 177 -10.47 6.92 4.99
CA ASN A 177 -9.94 6.89 6.34
C ASN A 177 -10.29 8.16 7.12
N ARG A 178 -9.99 8.15 8.40
CA ARG A 178 -10.39 9.19 9.34
C ARG A 178 -9.54 10.45 9.22
N THR A 179 -8.24 10.33 8.94
CA THR A 179 -7.34 11.49 8.82
C THR A 179 -7.65 12.32 7.59
N VAL A 180 -8.02 11.68 6.47
CA VAL A 180 -8.52 12.37 5.28
C VAL A 180 -9.88 13.02 5.55
N ALA A 181 -10.74 12.38 6.37
CA ALA A 181 -12.00 13.02 6.80
C ALA A 181 -11.73 14.30 7.62
N ASP A 182 -10.81 14.24 8.58
CA ASP A 182 -10.41 15.43 9.35
C ASP A 182 -9.93 16.56 8.45
N PHE A 183 -9.10 16.25 7.45
CA PHE A 183 -8.59 17.21 6.48
C PHE A 183 -9.71 17.86 5.67
N VAL A 184 -10.62 17.06 5.11
CA VAL A 184 -11.76 17.52 4.32
C VAL A 184 -12.71 18.38 5.14
N GLU A 185 -13.01 17.98 6.37
CA GLU A 185 -13.85 18.78 7.29
C GLU A 185 -13.18 20.10 7.66
N GLY A 186 -11.87 20.09 7.88
CA GLY A 186 -11.09 21.31 8.08
C GLY A 186 -11.17 22.27 6.90
N ALA A 187 -11.24 21.77 5.68
CA ALA A 187 -11.46 22.55 4.46
C ALA A 187 -12.94 22.99 4.27
N GLY A 188 -13.85 22.55 5.15
CA GLY A 188 -15.27 22.90 5.10
C GLY A 188 -16.15 21.92 4.33
N GLY A 189 -15.62 20.80 3.88
CA GLY A 189 -16.37 19.71 3.25
C GLY A 189 -17.21 18.92 4.26
N VAL A 190 -18.18 18.15 3.75
CA VAL A 190 -18.99 17.20 4.53
C VAL A 190 -18.52 15.79 4.20
N THR A 191 -18.01 15.08 5.18
CA THR A 191 -17.42 13.75 4.93
C THR A 191 -18.44 12.63 4.97
N VAL A 192 -18.25 11.65 4.09
CA VAL A 192 -19.00 10.39 4.06
C VAL A 192 -17.98 9.25 4.02
N THR A 193 -17.88 8.50 5.11
CA THR A 193 -16.99 7.33 5.16
C THR A 193 -17.72 6.11 4.60
N MET A 194 -17.15 5.50 3.55
CA MET A 194 -17.68 4.27 2.95
C MET A 194 -16.58 3.42 2.33
N PRO A 195 -16.77 2.08 2.24
CA PRO A 195 -15.86 1.18 1.56
C PRO A 195 -15.61 1.56 0.09
N PHE A 196 -14.42 1.25 -0.42
CA PHE A 196 -14.00 1.59 -1.79
C PHE A 196 -14.96 1.08 -2.88
N GLY A 197 -15.46 -0.14 -2.74
CA GLY A 197 -16.35 -0.76 -3.73
C GLY A 197 -17.74 -0.12 -3.86
N GLU A 198 -18.13 0.78 -2.94
CA GLU A 198 -19.44 1.45 -2.96
C GLU A 198 -19.39 2.83 -3.63
N VAL A 199 -18.19 3.34 -3.94
CA VAL A 199 -17.99 4.74 -4.33
C VAL A 199 -18.52 5.05 -5.72
N VAL A 200 -18.27 4.20 -6.72
CA VAL A 200 -18.75 4.43 -8.11
C VAL A 200 -20.25 4.62 -8.13
N THR A 201 -21.00 3.70 -7.52
CA THR A 201 -22.47 3.81 -7.44
C THR A 201 -22.91 5.08 -6.69
N SER A 202 -22.22 5.46 -5.63
CA SER A 202 -22.54 6.66 -4.83
C SER A 202 -22.29 7.95 -5.60
N LEU A 203 -21.23 8.02 -6.42
CA LEU A 203 -20.96 9.13 -7.34
C LEU A 203 -22.01 9.20 -8.44
N GLN A 204 -22.35 8.07 -9.08
CA GLN A 204 -23.38 7.98 -10.13
C GLN A 204 -24.75 8.46 -9.65
N LEU A 205 -25.12 8.10 -8.42
CA LEU A 205 -26.41 8.47 -7.82
C LEU A 205 -26.41 9.89 -7.21
N GLY A 206 -25.27 10.61 -7.20
CA GLY A 206 -25.16 11.93 -6.58
C GLY A 206 -25.30 11.89 -5.06
N VAL A 207 -25.06 10.74 -4.42
CA VAL A 207 -25.02 10.62 -2.95
C VAL A 207 -23.82 11.38 -2.39
N ILE A 208 -22.72 11.40 -3.15
CA ILE A 208 -21.49 12.14 -2.90
C ILE A 208 -21.11 12.97 -4.13
N ASP A 209 -20.50 14.13 -3.90
CA ASP A 209 -20.07 15.05 -4.96
C ASP A 209 -18.62 14.79 -5.38
N CYS A 210 -17.78 14.42 -4.42
CA CYS A 210 -16.36 14.10 -4.61
C CYS A 210 -15.99 12.84 -3.83
N ALA A 211 -14.84 12.26 -4.18
CA ALA A 211 -14.25 11.17 -3.41
C ALA A 211 -12.71 11.28 -3.42
N VAL A 212 -12.07 10.78 -2.37
CA VAL A 212 -10.61 10.71 -2.28
C VAL A 212 -10.15 9.27 -2.45
N THR A 213 -9.22 9.06 -3.40
CA THR A 213 -8.51 7.79 -3.60
C THR A 213 -7.22 8.00 -4.41
N GLY A 214 -6.42 6.95 -4.51
CA GLY A 214 -5.22 6.90 -5.34
C GLY A 214 -5.53 7.14 -6.82
N THR A 215 -4.59 7.76 -7.52
CA THR A 215 -4.76 8.12 -8.93
C THR A 215 -5.01 6.89 -9.80
N PHE A 216 -4.19 5.85 -9.68
CA PHE A 216 -4.35 4.62 -10.45
C PHE A 216 -5.50 3.76 -9.92
N SER A 217 -5.69 3.71 -8.60
CA SER A 217 -6.79 2.97 -7.97
C SER A 217 -8.16 3.48 -8.41
N GLY A 218 -8.34 4.81 -8.46
CA GLY A 218 -9.58 5.42 -8.97
C GLY A 218 -9.78 5.15 -10.45
N ASN A 219 -8.72 5.27 -11.26
CA ASN A 219 -8.78 5.00 -12.68
C ASN A 219 -9.16 3.54 -12.98
N SER A 220 -8.44 2.57 -12.40
CA SER A 220 -8.70 1.14 -12.63
C SER A 220 -10.09 0.70 -12.17
N ALA A 221 -10.63 1.31 -11.11
CA ALA A 221 -11.97 1.05 -10.62
C ALA A 221 -13.09 1.81 -11.36
N GLY A 222 -12.75 2.62 -12.38
CA GLY A 222 -13.74 3.30 -13.22
C GLY A 222 -14.29 4.60 -12.64
N TRP A 223 -13.60 5.24 -11.69
CA TRP A 223 -14.06 6.51 -11.13
C TRP A 223 -14.07 7.63 -12.17
N HIS A 224 -13.16 7.58 -13.16
CA HIS A 224 -13.11 8.50 -14.30
C HIS A 224 -14.35 8.45 -15.19
N GLU A 225 -15.15 7.39 -15.11
CA GLU A 225 -16.40 7.26 -15.88
C GLU A 225 -17.57 8.00 -15.21
N VAL A 226 -17.44 8.35 -13.93
CA VAL A 226 -18.50 8.93 -13.09
C VAL A 226 -18.10 10.24 -12.43
N THR A 227 -16.91 10.75 -12.73
CA THR A 227 -16.40 12.05 -12.27
C THR A 227 -15.86 12.84 -13.46
N THR A 228 -15.77 14.16 -13.33
CA THR A 228 -15.40 15.06 -14.41
C THR A 228 -14.14 15.87 -14.16
N HIS A 229 -13.78 16.09 -12.90
CA HIS A 229 -12.63 16.89 -12.48
C HIS A 229 -11.74 16.10 -11.51
N LEU A 230 -10.43 16.19 -11.73
CA LEU A 230 -9.42 15.61 -10.88
C LEU A 230 -8.54 16.73 -10.31
N TYR A 231 -8.58 16.92 -8.98
CA TYR A 231 -7.75 17.90 -8.30
C TYR A 231 -6.56 17.18 -7.65
N PRO A 232 -5.33 17.35 -8.17
CA PRO A 232 -4.19 16.49 -7.84
C PRO A 232 -3.45 16.91 -6.55
N LEU A 233 -4.13 17.53 -5.58
CA LEU A 233 -3.58 17.80 -4.26
C LEU A 233 -3.43 16.48 -3.51
N THR A 234 -2.19 16.08 -3.28
CA THR A 234 -1.89 14.86 -2.51
C THR A 234 -2.25 15.05 -1.04
N VAL A 235 -3.10 14.17 -0.52
CA VAL A 235 -3.53 14.17 0.90
C VAL A 235 -3.12 12.89 1.66
N GLY A 236 -2.41 11.98 1.04
CA GLY A 236 -1.92 10.76 1.65
C GLY A 236 -1.59 9.68 0.62
N TRP A 237 -1.27 8.47 1.10
CA TRP A 237 -0.83 7.33 0.29
C TRP A 237 -1.61 6.07 0.59
N SER A 238 -2.57 6.15 1.52
CA SER A 238 -3.45 5.04 1.94
C SER A 238 -2.69 3.71 2.10
N PRO A 239 -1.76 3.61 3.05
CA PRO A 239 -0.96 2.41 3.21
C PRO A 239 -1.82 1.21 3.56
N PHE A 240 -1.42 0.06 2.99
CA PHE A 240 -1.97 -1.26 3.26
C PHE A 240 -0.96 -2.08 4.04
N MET A 241 -1.44 -2.94 4.90
CA MET A 241 -0.66 -4.02 5.47
C MET A 241 -0.86 -5.31 4.68
N TYR A 242 0.18 -6.14 4.59
CA TYR A 242 0.07 -7.57 4.37
C TYR A 242 0.48 -8.29 5.65
N ALA A 243 -0.35 -9.18 6.13
CA ALA A 243 -0.13 -9.78 7.43
C ALA A 243 -0.62 -11.24 7.47
N VAL A 244 -0.26 -11.95 8.52
CA VAL A 244 -0.66 -13.33 8.74
C VAL A 244 -1.08 -13.54 10.18
N ASN A 245 -2.09 -14.39 10.41
CA ASN A 245 -2.43 -14.88 11.74
C ASN A 245 -1.21 -15.56 12.39
N ALA A 246 -0.82 -15.17 13.60
CA ALA A 246 0.40 -15.67 14.25
C ALA A 246 0.40 -17.20 14.40
N LYS A 247 -0.76 -17.80 14.72
CA LYS A 247 -0.85 -19.27 14.84
C LYS A 247 -0.75 -19.98 13.50
N ALA A 248 -1.22 -19.37 12.42
CA ALA A 248 -1.01 -19.91 11.07
C ALA A 248 0.46 -19.82 10.67
N TRP A 249 1.12 -18.70 11.00
CA TRP A 249 2.55 -18.52 10.79
C TRP A 249 3.40 -19.54 11.53
N GLU A 250 3.11 -19.79 12.81
CA GLU A 250 3.85 -20.73 13.66
C GLU A 250 3.78 -22.19 13.19
N LYS A 251 2.76 -22.54 12.39
CA LYS A 251 2.62 -23.89 11.79
C LYS A 251 3.49 -24.10 10.54
N LEU A 252 3.99 -23.02 9.95
CA LEU A 252 4.84 -23.12 8.77
C LEU A 252 6.24 -23.63 9.16
N ASP A 253 6.84 -24.40 8.25
CA ASP A 253 8.23 -24.77 8.37
C ASP A 253 9.12 -23.52 8.43
N PRO A 254 10.19 -23.51 9.27
CA PRO A 254 11.09 -22.37 9.36
C PRO A 254 11.69 -21.91 8.01
N SER A 255 11.93 -22.84 7.08
CA SER A 255 12.42 -22.52 5.73
C SER A 255 11.39 -21.71 4.93
N VAL A 256 10.09 -22.06 5.05
CA VAL A 256 8.99 -21.33 4.41
C VAL A 256 8.78 -19.98 5.06
N GLN A 257 8.90 -19.89 6.39
CA GLN A 257 8.83 -18.61 7.10
C GLN A 257 9.97 -17.65 6.66
N ALA A 258 11.19 -18.16 6.52
CA ALA A 258 12.34 -17.39 6.06
C ALA A 258 12.12 -16.88 4.62
N LEU A 259 11.71 -17.77 3.72
CA LEU A 259 11.39 -17.43 2.34
C LEU A 259 10.32 -16.34 2.25
N LEU A 260 9.20 -16.52 2.94
CA LEU A 260 8.11 -15.54 2.92
C LEU A 260 8.55 -14.19 3.51
N THR A 261 9.36 -14.19 4.56
CA THR A 261 9.90 -12.95 5.15
C THR A 261 10.78 -12.20 4.14
N GLU A 262 11.66 -12.91 3.45
CA GLU A 262 12.55 -12.33 2.44
C GLU A 262 11.76 -11.82 1.22
N GLU A 263 10.91 -12.67 0.65
CA GLU A 263 10.19 -12.34 -0.58
C GLU A 263 9.10 -11.27 -0.39
N MET A 264 8.44 -11.23 0.77
CA MET A 264 7.52 -10.14 1.10
C MET A 264 8.26 -8.81 1.31
N GLY A 265 9.50 -8.83 1.84
CA GLY A 265 10.34 -7.64 1.91
C GLY A 265 10.72 -7.12 0.53
N LYS A 266 11.12 -8.01 -0.40
CA LYS A 266 11.39 -7.63 -1.80
C LYS A 266 10.15 -7.07 -2.48
N LEU A 267 9.00 -7.70 -2.26
CA LEU A 267 7.71 -7.24 -2.80
C LEU A 267 7.34 -5.84 -2.28
N GLU A 268 7.56 -5.60 -0.99
CA GLU A 268 7.39 -4.28 -0.39
C GLU A 268 8.21 -3.21 -1.11
N ASP A 269 9.51 -3.49 -1.34
CA ASP A 269 10.40 -2.57 -2.05
C ASP A 269 9.97 -2.33 -3.50
N GLU A 270 9.49 -3.37 -4.20
CA GLU A 270 8.96 -3.28 -5.55
C GLU A 270 7.73 -2.37 -5.61
N VAL A 271 6.78 -2.51 -4.67
CA VAL A 271 5.56 -1.68 -4.61
C VAL A 271 5.91 -0.23 -4.31
N TRP A 272 6.80 0.04 -3.34
CA TRP A 272 7.25 1.39 -3.03
C TRP A 272 7.95 2.04 -4.22
N SER A 273 8.82 1.32 -4.91
CA SER A 273 9.53 1.83 -6.08
C SER A 273 8.61 2.15 -7.25
N ALA A 274 7.51 1.43 -7.40
CA ALA A 274 6.51 1.67 -8.45
C ALA A 274 5.55 2.83 -8.14
N GLY A 275 5.50 3.32 -6.89
CA GLY A 275 4.48 4.26 -6.43
C GLY A 275 4.40 5.57 -7.21
N ALA A 276 5.54 6.19 -7.53
CA ALA A 276 5.58 7.42 -8.33
C ALA A 276 5.08 7.19 -9.77
N THR A 277 5.54 6.11 -10.41
CA THR A 277 5.14 5.75 -11.78
C THR A 277 3.65 5.45 -11.84
N ARG A 278 3.11 4.69 -10.88
CA ARG A 278 1.67 4.39 -10.80
C ARG A 278 0.83 5.65 -10.55
N THR A 279 1.34 6.58 -9.74
CA THR A 279 0.68 7.88 -9.52
C THR A 279 0.58 8.66 -10.83
N ALA A 280 1.68 8.77 -11.56
CA ALA A 280 1.73 9.46 -12.86
C ALA A 280 0.85 8.78 -13.92
N GLU A 281 0.91 7.46 -14.00
CA GLU A 281 0.07 6.66 -14.91
C GLU A 281 -1.42 6.87 -14.65
N GLY A 282 -1.85 6.82 -13.38
CA GLY A 282 -3.24 7.04 -13.01
C GLY A 282 -3.75 8.43 -13.38
N LEU A 283 -2.94 9.48 -13.17
CA LEU A 283 -3.26 10.84 -13.59
C LEU A 283 -3.38 10.92 -15.11
N SER A 284 -2.38 10.41 -15.83
CA SER A 284 -2.34 10.44 -17.30
C SER A 284 -3.53 9.70 -17.90
N CYS A 285 -3.80 8.48 -17.44
CA CYS A 285 -4.95 7.69 -17.89
C CYS A 285 -6.27 8.43 -17.64
N ALA A 286 -6.49 8.95 -16.46
CA ALA A 286 -7.76 9.59 -16.10
C ALA A 286 -8.03 10.86 -16.92
N THR A 287 -6.99 11.57 -17.34
CA THR A 287 -7.08 12.88 -18.01
C THR A 287 -6.80 12.84 -19.52
N GLY A 288 -6.83 11.66 -20.14
CA GLY A 288 -6.74 11.49 -21.59
C GLY A 288 -5.33 11.45 -22.18
N GLY A 289 -4.29 11.40 -21.34
CA GLY A 289 -2.89 11.26 -21.74
C GLY A 289 -2.51 9.85 -22.18
N GLU A 290 -1.21 9.56 -22.17
CA GLU A 290 -0.71 8.19 -22.38
C GLU A 290 -1.19 7.26 -21.27
N CYS A 291 -1.62 6.08 -21.65
CA CYS A 291 -2.24 5.12 -20.72
C CYS A 291 -1.84 3.70 -21.13
N THR A 292 -0.97 3.08 -20.32
CA THR A 292 -0.41 1.75 -20.61
C THR A 292 -1.17 0.64 -19.89
N PHE A 293 -1.46 0.81 -18.62
CA PHE A 293 -2.06 -0.21 -17.76
C PHE A 293 -3.46 0.15 -17.26
N GLY A 294 -3.82 1.45 -17.28
CA GLY A 294 -5.12 1.92 -16.82
C GLY A 294 -6.19 1.96 -17.90
N LYS A 295 -7.24 2.73 -17.65
CA LYS A 295 -8.33 3.01 -18.59
C LYS A 295 -8.30 4.48 -18.99
N LYS A 296 -8.38 4.73 -20.28
CA LYS A 296 -8.35 6.10 -20.80
C LYS A 296 -9.64 6.83 -20.47
N GLY A 297 -9.52 7.93 -19.72
CA GLY A 297 -10.59 8.87 -19.39
C GLY A 297 -10.43 10.20 -20.10
N GLU A 298 -11.33 11.14 -19.81
CA GLU A 298 -11.35 12.49 -20.38
C GLU A 298 -11.59 13.55 -19.29
N MET A 299 -11.13 13.30 -18.07
CA MET A 299 -11.32 14.22 -16.96
C MET A 299 -10.52 15.51 -17.12
N THR A 300 -11.04 16.60 -16.61
CA THR A 300 -10.30 17.85 -16.48
C THR A 300 -9.29 17.73 -15.34
N LEU A 301 -8.00 17.82 -15.66
CA LEU A 301 -6.96 17.99 -14.65
C LEU A 301 -6.96 19.44 -14.18
N VAL A 302 -7.24 19.65 -12.91
CA VAL A 302 -7.30 20.98 -12.32
C VAL A 302 -5.89 21.42 -11.86
N PRO A 303 -5.40 22.60 -12.23
CA PRO A 303 -4.12 23.10 -11.71
C PRO A 303 -4.17 23.27 -10.19
N LEU A 304 -3.07 22.95 -9.50
CA LEU A 304 -2.97 23.20 -8.07
C LEU A 304 -3.00 24.71 -7.76
N ALA A 305 -3.90 25.12 -6.89
CA ALA A 305 -3.96 26.48 -6.42
C ALA A 305 -2.80 26.75 -5.43
N GLU A 306 -2.07 27.84 -5.62
CA GLU A 306 -0.91 28.20 -4.77
C GLU A 306 -1.35 28.39 -3.30
N ALA A 307 -2.53 29.00 -3.08
CA ALA A 307 -3.12 29.20 -1.77
C ALA A 307 -3.41 27.88 -1.02
N ASP A 308 -3.62 26.78 -1.75
CA ASP A 308 -3.93 25.48 -1.13
C ASP A 308 -2.69 24.79 -0.53
N VAL A 309 -1.49 25.19 -0.94
CA VAL A 309 -0.24 24.73 -0.32
C VAL A 309 -0.16 25.24 1.13
N GLU A 310 -0.44 26.52 1.35
CA GLU A 310 -0.47 27.12 2.70
C GLU A 310 -1.65 26.59 3.52
N LEU A 311 -2.83 26.53 2.90
CA LEU A 311 -4.04 26.01 3.56
C LEU A 311 -3.84 24.57 4.02
N ARG A 312 -3.23 23.72 3.19
CA ARG A 312 -2.90 22.33 3.56
C ARG A 312 -2.05 22.28 4.82
N SER A 313 -0.95 23.04 4.87
CA SER A 313 -0.05 23.06 6.05
C SER A 313 -0.81 23.50 7.31
N LYS A 314 -1.68 24.48 7.18
CA LYS A 314 -2.55 24.91 8.28
C LYS A 314 -3.52 23.81 8.71
N LEU A 315 -4.18 23.13 7.77
CA LEU A 315 -5.11 22.04 8.06
C LEU A 315 -4.41 20.86 8.76
N VAL A 316 -3.18 20.54 8.36
CA VAL A 316 -2.37 19.51 9.02
C VAL A 316 -2.16 19.86 10.48
N ASN A 317 -1.66 21.06 10.77
CA ASN A 317 -1.29 21.45 12.14
C ASN A 317 -2.53 21.69 13.02
N ASP A 318 -3.50 22.43 12.52
CA ASP A 318 -4.64 22.91 13.35
C ASP A 318 -5.74 21.86 13.50
N VAL A 319 -5.84 20.90 12.55
CA VAL A 319 -6.95 19.95 12.52
C VAL A 319 -6.49 18.50 12.58
N VAL A 320 -5.69 18.05 11.62
CA VAL A 320 -5.34 16.61 11.48
C VAL A 320 -4.54 16.14 12.68
N LEU A 321 -3.43 16.80 13.00
CA LEU A 321 -2.58 16.45 14.15
C LEU A 321 -3.32 16.59 15.47
N ALA A 322 -4.10 17.66 15.64
CA ALA A 322 -4.86 17.88 16.87
C ALA A 322 -5.92 16.80 17.11
N ARG A 323 -6.65 16.39 16.07
CA ARG A 323 -7.65 15.34 16.16
C ARG A 323 -7.03 13.95 16.30
N PHE A 324 -5.93 13.71 15.62
CA PHE A 324 -5.15 12.47 15.80
C PHE A 324 -4.67 12.33 17.25
N ALA A 325 -4.08 13.41 17.83
CA ALA A 325 -3.63 13.40 19.21
C ALA A 325 -4.75 13.07 20.20
N GLN A 326 -5.95 13.62 19.99
CA GLN A 326 -7.12 13.31 20.82
C GLN A 326 -7.53 11.84 20.76
N ARG A 327 -7.44 11.19 19.58
CA ARG A 327 -7.79 9.78 19.40
C ARG A 327 -6.68 8.83 19.89
N CYS A 328 -5.46 9.19 19.59
CA CYS A 328 -4.26 8.41 19.86
C CYS A 328 -3.92 8.36 21.37
N GLY A 329 -4.10 9.47 22.06
CA GLY A 329 -3.73 9.61 23.47
C GLY A 329 -2.22 9.70 23.70
N ASP A 330 -1.83 9.96 24.94
CA ASP A 330 -0.45 10.36 25.28
C ASP A 330 0.62 9.31 24.89
N ALA A 331 0.38 8.03 25.18
CA ALA A 331 1.36 6.97 24.90
C ALA A 331 1.59 6.76 23.41
N CYS A 332 0.49 6.76 22.63
CA CYS A 332 0.54 6.63 21.18
C CYS A 332 1.19 7.87 20.54
N MET A 333 0.87 9.07 21.04
CA MET A 333 1.50 10.31 20.57
C MET A 333 2.98 10.38 20.90
N ALA A 334 3.41 9.87 22.05
CA ALA A 334 4.83 9.79 22.39
C ALA A 334 5.59 8.94 21.37
N GLU A 335 5.08 7.73 21.08
CA GLU A 335 5.66 6.84 20.07
C GLU A 335 5.65 7.46 18.65
N TRP A 336 4.57 8.13 18.28
CA TRP A 336 4.49 8.82 16.99
C TRP A 336 5.48 9.98 16.91
N ASN A 337 5.63 10.78 17.96
CA ASN A 337 6.57 11.89 18.00
C ASN A 337 8.03 11.43 17.94
N GLU A 338 8.36 10.31 18.62
CA GLU A 338 9.71 9.73 18.60
C GLU A 338 10.09 9.13 17.24
N THR A 339 9.12 8.76 16.42
CA THR A 339 9.30 8.14 15.11
C THR A 339 9.04 9.15 13.99
N VAL A 340 7.78 9.32 13.62
CA VAL A 340 7.35 10.17 12.51
C VAL A 340 7.57 11.65 12.81
N GLY A 341 7.23 12.10 14.03
CA GLY A 341 7.38 13.49 14.44
C GLY A 341 8.82 13.97 14.37
N ALA A 342 9.78 13.15 14.83
CA ALA A 342 11.19 13.46 14.74
C ALA A 342 11.69 13.57 13.28
N LEU A 343 11.16 12.75 12.37
CA LEU A 343 11.53 12.73 10.98
C LEU A 343 11.04 13.97 10.23
N ILE A 344 9.77 14.36 10.42
CA ILE A 344 9.17 15.51 9.73
C ILE A 344 9.60 16.86 10.30
N SER A 345 10.17 16.90 11.53
CA SER A 345 10.72 18.11 12.14
C SER A 345 12.16 18.41 11.71
N ALA A 346 12.81 17.45 11.05
CA ALA A 346 14.20 17.57 10.59
C ALA A 346 14.32 18.10 9.15
N ASP A 347 13.23 18.09 8.38
CA ASP A 347 13.10 18.64 7.02
C ASP A 347 12.51 20.07 7.08
#